data_aced9810da870ae72b5f368984db8635
#
_entry.id   aced9810da870ae72b5f368984db8635
#
_cell.length_a   1.000
_cell.length_b   1.000
_cell.length_c   1.000
_cell.angle_alpha   90.00
_cell.angle_beta   90.00
_cell.angle_gamma   90.00
#
_symmetry.space_group_name_H-M   'P 1'
#
loop_
_entity.id
_entity.type
_entity.pdbx_description
1 polymer ?
#
loop_
_entity_poly.entity_id
_entity_poly.type
_entity_poly.pdbx_seq_one_letter_code
_entity_poly.pdbx_strand_id
1 'polypeptide(L)'
;MSRNIQRTIIIWIALLVAFYYVYPTVGWMLLSESARQERLERWKQEDDQLARQRPGYWTRQFASWKRWLEFDRSKVINLGLDLQGGIHMVVGFDIRDLPEEKLKEYRDAGYSDADIEREIQRIVLERITTRINEFEAKEPIIQTLGTNQIQIQLPGEKDVQRAKSLITRMAQLNFHIVAGPDQATPVFKKIRDAFPEDFMPYVKMSQLRSDTLTVSPENYERVKSVIDRATAAGIIPPEKMVAFSQPPKPYEKQEYQLYVLDRQPIASGDGLVRANALPDQSNPGKWMILFEFNAASSAHFAEVTGNNVGNAMAIVLDGVVVSAPTIQERISGGRGQITGNFEAEEARDLATCLNSGSMDVPLREEFTRTVSASLGQEAIRKGVL
;
A
#
# COMPACT_ATOMS: atom_id res chain seq x y z
N MET A 1 -61.24 -11.31 -13.38
CA MET A 1 -60.03 -12.00 -13.90
C MET A 1 -59.89 -13.33 -13.17
N SER A 2 -59.83 -14.46 -13.87
CA SER A 2 -59.79 -15.76 -13.22
C SER A 2 -58.49 -15.92 -12.42
N ARG A 3 -58.56 -16.59 -11.28
CA ARG A 3 -57.44 -16.82 -10.34
C ARG A 3 -56.21 -17.47 -11.03
N ASN A 4 -56.43 -18.19 -12.11
CA ASN A 4 -55.39 -18.79 -12.96
C ASN A 4 -54.66 -17.75 -13.82
N ILE A 5 -55.37 -16.76 -14.40
CA ILE A 5 -54.78 -15.67 -15.17
C ILE A 5 -53.87 -14.78 -14.29
N GLN A 6 -54.29 -14.49 -13.06
CA GLN A 6 -53.47 -13.74 -12.12
C GLN A 6 -52.18 -14.48 -11.76
N ARG A 7 -52.24 -15.80 -11.52
CA ARG A 7 -51.05 -16.62 -11.26
C ARG A 7 -50.10 -16.64 -12.45
N THR A 8 -50.64 -16.79 -13.66
CA THR A 8 -49.84 -16.79 -14.90
C THR A 8 -49.12 -15.44 -15.08
N ILE A 9 -49.83 -14.34 -14.86
CA ILE A 9 -49.22 -12.99 -14.94
C ILE A 9 -48.09 -12.81 -13.94
N ILE A 10 -48.27 -13.26 -12.68
CA ILE A 10 -47.25 -13.18 -11.65
C ILE A 10 -46.00 -13.99 -12.04
N ILE A 11 -46.18 -15.19 -12.60
CA ILE A 11 -45.08 -16.03 -13.08
C ILE A 11 -44.30 -15.33 -14.20
N TRP A 12 -45.02 -14.74 -15.20
CA TRP A 12 -44.36 -14.00 -16.29
C TRP A 12 -43.61 -12.77 -15.81
N ILE A 13 -44.18 -12.02 -14.84
CA ILE A 13 -43.49 -10.87 -14.24
C ILE A 13 -42.22 -11.35 -13.53
N ALA A 14 -42.28 -12.43 -12.75
CA ALA A 14 -41.13 -12.99 -12.04
C ALA A 14 -40.05 -13.45 -13.04
N LEU A 15 -40.43 -14.09 -14.13
CA LEU A 15 -39.50 -14.50 -15.19
C LEU A 15 -38.86 -13.31 -15.91
N LEU A 16 -39.61 -12.24 -16.19
CA LEU A 16 -39.06 -11.02 -16.79
C LEU A 16 -38.10 -10.31 -15.86
N VAL A 17 -38.41 -10.26 -14.55
CA VAL A 17 -37.51 -9.68 -13.55
C VAL A 17 -36.23 -10.53 -13.44
N ALA A 18 -36.35 -11.84 -13.37
CA ALA A 18 -35.19 -12.75 -13.33
C ALA A 18 -34.32 -12.57 -14.60
N PHE A 19 -34.95 -12.52 -15.77
CA PHE A 19 -34.24 -12.29 -17.04
C PHE A 19 -33.50 -10.93 -17.03
N TYR A 20 -34.13 -9.86 -16.54
CA TYR A 20 -33.53 -8.53 -16.47
C TYR A 20 -32.23 -8.52 -15.65
N TYR A 21 -32.17 -9.25 -14.53
CA TYR A 21 -30.98 -9.32 -13.68
C TYR A 21 -29.93 -10.33 -14.17
N VAL A 22 -30.35 -11.42 -14.79
CA VAL A 22 -29.43 -12.50 -15.21
C VAL A 22 -28.82 -12.23 -16.57
N TYR A 23 -29.54 -11.55 -17.49
CA TYR A 23 -29.12 -11.31 -18.87
C TYR A 23 -27.74 -10.62 -18.97
N PRO A 24 -27.44 -9.51 -18.24
CA PRO A 24 -26.13 -8.88 -18.31
C PRO A 24 -25.00 -9.80 -17.79
N THR A 25 -25.29 -10.60 -16.76
CA THR A 25 -24.31 -11.51 -16.16
C THR A 25 -23.89 -12.62 -17.12
N VAL A 26 -24.86 -13.30 -17.74
CA VAL A 26 -24.60 -14.38 -18.70
C VAL A 26 -23.89 -13.83 -19.93
N GLY A 27 -24.38 -12.71 -20.47
CA GLY A 27 -23.77 -12.08 -21.64
C GLY A 27 -22.34 -11.62 -21.38
N TRP A 28 -22.06 -11.04 -20.21
CA TRP A 28 -20.71 -10.64 -19.82
C TRP A 28 -19.75 -11.85 -19.67
N MET A 29 -20.24 -12.97 -19.14
CA MET A 29 -19.45 -14.20 -19.00
C MET A 29 -19.07 -14.83 -20.34
N LEU A 30 -19.93 -14.73 -21.35
CA LEU A 30 -19.70 -15.28 -22.69
C LEU A 30 -18.73 -14.45 -23.55
N LEU A 31 -18.42 -13.22 -23.15
CA LEU A 31 -17.48 -12.35 -23.86
C LEU A 31 -16.02 -12.81 -23.63
N SER A 32 -15.19 -12.73 -24.68
CA SER A 32 -13.73 -12.90 -24.56
C SER A 32 -13.10 -11.77 -23.72
N GLU A 33 -11.94 -12.02 -23.13
CA GLU A 33 -11.26 -11.00 -22.32
C GLU A 33 -10.93 -9.74 -23.13
N SER A 34 -10.50 -9.88 -24.39
CA SER A 34 -10.23 -8.75 -25.27
C SER A 34 -11.49 -7.91 -25.53
N ALA A 35 -12.63 -8.55 -25.77
CA ALA A 35 -13.90 -7.86 -25.97
C ALA A 35 -14.41 -7.16 -24.71
N ARG A 36 -14.12 -7.70 -23.52
CA ARG A 36 -14.44 -7.06 -22.24
C ARG A 36 -13.61 -5.79 -22.03
N GLN A 37 -12.30 -5.85 -22.27
CA GLN A 37 -11.40 -4.70 -22.14
C GLN A 37 -11.77 -3.57 -23.13
N GLU A 38 -12.00 -3.89 -24.39
CA GLU A 38 -12.42 -2.91 -25.40
C GLU A 38 -13.71 -2.19 -25.00
N ARG A 39 -14.70 -2.92 -24.43
CA ARG A 39 -15.94 -2.31 -23.95
C ARG A 39 -15.73 -1.41 -22.74
N LEU A 40 -14.88 -1.81 -21.79
CA LEU A 40 -14.58 -1.00 -20.61
C LEU A 40 -13.90 0.31 -20.97
N GLU A 41 -12.95 0.28 -21.90
CA GLU A 41 -12.28 1.50 -22.39
C GLU A 41 -13.25 2.42 -23.13
N ARG A 42 -14.12 1.86 -23.97
CA ARG A 42 -15.17 2.63 -24.68
C ARG A 42 -16.12 3.30 -23.70
N TRP A 43 -16.60 2.59 -22.70
CA TRP A 43 -17.52 3.16 -21.70
C TRP A 43 -16.84 4.22 -20.84
N LYS A 44 -15.57 4.05 -20.50
CA LYS A 44 -14.79 5.07 -19.79
C LYS A 44 -14.71 6.36 -20.59
N GLN A 45 -14.45 6.27 -21.89
CA GLN A 45 -14.44 7.43 -22.79
C GLN A 45 -15.83 8.08 -22.92
N GLU A 46 -16.90 7.26 -23.02
CA GLU A 46 -18.29 7.76 -23.04
C GLU A 46 -18.65 8.48 -21.71
N ASP A 47 -18.25 7.96 -20.58
CA ASP A 47 -18.48 8.58 -19.27
C ASP A 47 -17.76 9.92 -19.12
N ASP A 48 -16.50 10.00 -19.55
CA ASP A 48 -15.73 11.24 -19.56
C ASP A 48 -16.38 12.31 -20.48
N GLN A 49 -16.93 11.90 -21.62
CA GLN A 49 -17.66 12.79 -22.52
C GLN A 49 -18.99 13.26 -21.91
N LEU A 50 -19.75 12.34 -21.30
CA LEU A 50 -21.02 12.66 -20.64
C LEU A 50 -20.81 13.56 -19.40
N ALA A 51 -19.73 13.37 -18.67
CA ALA A 51 -19.38 14.23 -17.53
C ALA A 51 -19.11 15.68 -17.96
N ARG A 52 -18.48 15.88 -19.13
CA ARG A 52 -18.20 17.23 -19.70
C ARG A 52 -19.44 17.94 -20.24
N GLN A 53 -20.41 17.20 -20.79
CA GLN A 53 -21.57 17.76 -21.51
C GLN A 53 -22.80 18.01 -20.61
N ARG A 54 -22.83 17.59 -19.35
CA ARG A 54 -23.98 17.67 -18.42
C ARG A 54 -25.30 17.29 -19.10
N PRO A 55 -25.45 16.07 -19.62
CA PRO A 55 -26.58 15.68 -20.41
C PRO A 55 -27.89 15.69 -19.63
N GLY A 56 -29.01 15.92 -20.33
CA GLY A 56 -30.36 15.88 -19.74
C GLY A 56 -30.74 14.48 -19.23
N TYR A 57 -31.82 14.42 -18.44
CA TYR A 57 -32.31 13.18 -17.82
C TYR A 57 -32.51 12.04 -18.84
N TRP A 58 -33.15 12.31 -19.96
CA TRP A 58 -33.46 11.31 -20.98
C TRP A 58 -32.20 10.75 -21.66
N THR A 59 -31.20 11.56 -21.90
CA THR A 59 -29.94 11.13 -22.52
C THR A 59 -29.20 10.14 -21.58
N ARG A 60 -29.25 10.37 -20.28
CA ARG A 60 -28.68 9.45 -19.28
C ARG A 60 -29.43 8.11 -19.22
N GLN A 61 -30.77 8.14 -19.31
CA GLN A 61 -31.57 6.92 -19.32
C GLN A 61 -31.34 6.08 -20.60
N PHE A 62 -31.23 6.71 -21.77
CA PHE A 62 -30.90 6.03 -23.02
C PHE A 62 -29.51 5.40 -22.99
N ALA A 63 -28.49 6.10 -22.44
CA ALA A 63 -27.14 5.56 -22.26
C ALA A 63 -27.15 4.34 -21.32
N SER A 64 -27.88 4.41 -20.20
CA SER A 64 -28.04 3.29 -19.28
C SER A 64 -28.71 2.06 -19.91
N TRP A 65 -29.73 2.28 -20.77
CA TRP A 65 -30.43 1.20 -21.45
C TRP A 65 -29.55 0.54 -22.54
N LYS A 66 -28.82 1.34 -23.31
CA LYS A 66 -27.82 0.87 -24.28
C LYS A 66 -26.77 -0.01 -23.61
N ARG A 67 -26.22 0.44 -22.48
CA ARG A 67 -25.24 -0.34 -21.69
C ARG A 67 -25.83 -1.65 -21.19
N TRP A 68 -27.06 -1.65 -20.72
CA TRP A 68 -27.71 -2.88 -20.28
C TRP A 68 -27.79 -3.92 -21.41
N LEU A 69 -28.12 -3.51 -22.64
CA LEU A 69 -28.10 -4.37 -23.81
C LEU A 69 -26.69 -4.86 -24.19
N GLU A 70 -25.67 -4.08 -23.88
CA GLU A 70 -24.26 -4.40 -24.09
C GLU A 70 -23.63 -5.16 -22.91
N PHE A 71 -24.45 -5.73 -22.01
CA PHE A 71 -24.03 -6.46 -20.81
C PHE A 71 -23.28 -5.58 -19.80
N ASP A 72 -23.94 -4.54 -19.31
CA ASP A 72 -23.40 -3.58 -18.34
C ASP A 72 -22.76 -4.26 -17.14
N ARG A 73 -21.44 -4.02 -16.96
CA ARG A 73 -20.67 -4.61 -15.86
C ARG A 73 -21.22 -4.22 -14.48
N SER A 74 -21.82 -3.04 -14.33
CA SER A 74 -22.39 -2.59 -13.06
C SER A 74 -23.58 -3.40 -12.60
N LYS A 75 -24.22 -4.14 -13.52
CA LYS A 75 -25.38 -5.00 -13.29
C LYS A 75 -25.06 -6.50 -13.34
N VAL A 76 -23.78 -6.85 -13.53
CA VAL A 76 -23.32 -8.25 -13.48
C VAL A 76 -23.33 -8.71 -12.04
N ILE A 77 -23.97 -9.84 -11.76
CA ILE A 77 -23.96 -10.46 -10.44
C ILE A 77 -22.52 -10.91 -10.16
N ASN A 78 -21.91 -10.33 -9.14
CA ASN A 78 -20.58 -10.74 -8.72
C ASN A 78 -20.67 -12.08 -7.98
N LEU A 79 -19.90 -13.03 -8.47
CA LEU A 79 -19.84 -14.36 -7.89
C LEU A 79 -18.84 -14.34 -6.73
N GLY A 80 -19.21 -14.90 -5.59
CA GLY A 80 -18.32 -15.00 -4.44
C GLY A 80 -17.06 -15.83 -4.73
N LEU A 81 -16.16 -15.88 -3.75
CA LEU A 81 -14.86 -16.55 -3.83
C LEU A 81 -14.93 -17.98 -4.34
N ASP A 82 -15.98 -18.73 -3.93
CA ASP A 82 -16.18 -20.15 -4.29
C ASP A 82 -16.47 -20.35 -5.79
N LEU A 83 -17.01 -19.35 -6.46
CA LEU A 83 -17.41 -19.42 -7.88
C LEU A 83 -16.41 -18.73 -8.82
N GLN A 84 -15.79 -17.63 -8.39
CA GLN A 84 -14.79 -16.92 -9.20
C GLN A 84 -13.34 -17.36 -8.90
N GLY A 85 -13.13 -18.01 -7.75
CA GLY A 85 -11.81 -18.20 -7.19
C GLY A 85 -11.26 -16.88 -6.63
N GLY A 86 -10.04 -16.88 -6.13
CA GLY A 86 -9.40 -15.71 -5.58
C GLY A 86 -8.56 -16.03 -4.35
N ILE A 87 -8.33 -15.01 -3.52
CA ILE A 87 -7.49 -15.10 -2.33
C ILE A 87 -8.36 -15.02 -1.08
N HIS A 88 -8.14 -15.94 -0.16
CA HIS A 88 -8.63 -15.87 1.21
C HIS A 88 -7.42 -15.73 2.14
N MET A 89 -7.35 -14.63 2.88
CA MET A 89 -6.25 -14.30 3.77
C MET A 89 -6.79 -13.94 5.15
N VAL A 90 -6.07 -14.36 6.19
CA VAL A 90 -6.28 -13.91 7.57
C VAL A 90 -4.98 -13.26 8.03
N VAL A 91 -5.07 -12.03 8.49
CA VAL A 91 -3.96 -11.30 9.10
C VAL A 91 -4.26 -11.03 10.56
N GLY A 92 -3.24 -11.16 11.39
CA GLY A 92 -3.29 -10.87 12.81
C GLY A 92 -2.32 -9.76 13.19
N PHE A 93 -2.55 -9.15 14.34
CA PHE A 93 -1.66 -8.16 14.96
C PHE A 93 -1.55 -8.41 16.46
N ASP A 94 -0.51 -7.85 17.08
CA ASP A 94 -0.30 -7.92 18.52
C ASP A 94 -0.10 -6.50 19.06
N ILE A 95 -0.82 -6.11 20.10
CA ILE A 95 -0.68 -4.79 20.73
C ILE A 95 0.69 -4.59 21.38
N ARG A 96 1.42 -5.67 21.67
CA ARG A 96 2.80 -5.60 22.17
C ARG A 96 3.79 -5.09 21.14
N ASP A 97 3.42 -5.10 19.86
CA ASP A 97 4.20 -4.52 18.77
C ASP A 97 3.96 -3.02 18.60
N LEU A 98 3.03 -2.41 19.37
CA LEU A 98 2.85 -0.95 19.40
C LEU A 98 4.11 -0.26 19.95
N PRO A 99 4.48 0.90 19.43
CA PRO A 99 5.50 1.75 20.06
C PRO A 99 5.15 2.03 21.52
N GLU A 100 6.14 1.92 22.42
CA GLU A 100 5.93 2.12 23.87
C GLU A 100 5.27 3.47 24.19
N GLU A 101 5.60 4.52 23.43
CA GLU A 101 5.01 5.85 23.58
C GLU A 101 3.51 5.83 23.35
N LYS A 102 3.05 5.20 22.26
CA LYS A 102 1.61 5.06 21.93
C LYS A 102 0.89 4.17 22.94
N LEU A 103 1.51 3.06 23.32
CA LEU A 103 0.94 2.17 24.32
C LEU A 103 0.74 2.88 25.66
N LYS A 104 1.72 3.70 26.06
CA LYS A 104 1.62 4.54 27.26
C LYS A 104 0.52 5.59 27.12
N GLU A 105 0.41 6.27 25.99
CA GLU A 105 -0.64 7.26 25.72
C GLU A 105 -2.03 6.66 25.88
N TYR A 106 -2.29 5.48 25.33
CA TYR A 106 -3.57 4.77 25.52
C TYR A 106 -3.84 4.43 26.99
N ARG A 107 -2.83 3.93 27.71
CA ARG A 107 -2.96 3.59 29.13
C ARG A 107 -3.18 4.81 30.02
N ASP A 108 -2.47 5.90 29.75
CA ASP A 108 -2.66 7.17 30.45
C ASP A 108 -4.03 7.79 30.18
N ALA A 109 -4.62 7.52 29.01
CA ALA A 109 -6.01 7.87 28.68
C ALA A 109 -7.05 6.92 29.29
N GLY A 110 -6.61 5.88 30.05
CA GLY A 110 -7.50 4.98 30.78
C GLY A 110 -8.02 3.78 29.99
N TYR A 111 -7.45 3.48 28.81
CA TYR A 111 -7.83 2.32 28.02
C TYR A 111 -7.27 1.03 28.65
N SER A 112 -8.09 -0.01 28.75
CA SER A 112 -7.62 -1.36 29.04
C SER A 112 -6.97 -2.00 27.80
N ASP A 113 -6.18 -3.05 27.99
CA ASP A 113 -5.56 -3.75 26.85
C ASP A 113 -6.60 -4.27 25.84
N ALA A 114 -7.78 -4.71 26.31
CA ALA A 114 -8.89 -5.10 25.45
C ALA A 114 -9.53 -3.92 24.68
N ASP A 115 -9.50 -2.71 25.23
CA ASP A 115 -9.97 -1.50 24.55
C ASP A 115 -8.98 -1.08 23.49
N ILE A 116 -7.69 -1.17 23.80
CA ILE A 116 -6.59 -0.90 22.86
C ILE A 116 -6.68 -1.87 21.67
N GLU A 117 -6.84 -3.18 21.92
CA GLU A 117 -7.00 -4.17 20.84
C GLU A 117 -8.18 -3.82 19.91
N ARG A 118 -9.32 -3.45 20.46
CA ARG A 118 -10.50 -3.07 19.67
C ARG A 118 -10.27 -1.82 18.83
N GLU A 119 -9.62 -0.81 19.41
CA GLU A 119 -9.33 0.43 18.70
C GLU A 119 -8.30 0.20 17.57
N ILE A 120 -7.24 -0.54 17.83
CA ILE A 120 -6.26 -0.93 16.81
C ILE A 120 -6.92 -1.77 15.71
N GLN A 121 -7.78 -2.74 16.08
CA GLN A 121 -8.51 -3.54 15.10
C GLN A 121 -9.38 -2.65 14.20
N ARG A 122 -10.06 -1.65 14.75
CA ARG A 122 -10.86 -0.68 14.00
C ARG A 122 -10.00 0.12 13.01
N ILE A 123 -8.86 0.63 13.46
CA ILE A 123 -7.92 1.40 12.63
C ILE A 123 -7.38 0.51 11.50
N VAL A 124 -6.91 -0.69 11.82
CA VAL A 124 -6.36 -1.63 10.83
C VAL A 124 -7.42 -2.02 9.80
N LEU A 125 -8.66 -2.30 10.24
CA LEU A 125 -9.78 -2.60 9.35
C LEU A 125 -10.05 -1.47 8.36
N GLU A 126 -10.07 -0.22 8.84
CA GLU A 126 -10.26 0.98 8.01
C GLU A 126 -9.14 1.13 6.98
N ARG A 127 -7.86 0.99 7.41
CA ARG A 127 -6.70 1.08 6.53
C ARG A 127 -6.71 -0.01 5.45
N ILE A 128 -6.96 -1.26 5.83
CA ILE A 128 -7.07 -2.38 4.88
C ILE A 128 -8.21 -2.14 3.89
N THR A 129 -9.37 -1.69 4.38
CA THR A 129 -10.53 -1.41 3.51
C THR A 129 -10.20 -0.34 2.48
N THR A 130 -9.55 0.76 2.88
CA THR A 130 -9.12 1.82 1.98
C THR A 130 -8.13 1.30 0.93
N ARG A 131 -7.12 0.53 1.35
CA ARG A 131 -6.11 -0.05 0.44
C ARG A 131 -6.73 -0.97 -0.61
N ILE A 132 -7.64 -1.83 -0.18
CA ILE A 132 -8.27 -2.81 -1.06
C ILE A 132 -9.28 -2.16 -2.01
N ASN A 133 -9.98 -1.12 -1.59
CA ASN A 133 -10.90 -0.39 -2.47
C ASN A 133 -10.16 0.30 -3.63
N GLU A 134 -8.94 0.78 -3.41
CA GLU A 134 -8.09 1.35 -4.45
C GLU A 134 -7.40 0.27 -5.31
N PHE A 135 -7.34 -0.97 -4.83
CA PHE A 135 -6.71 -2.10 -5.52
C PHE A 135 -7.55 -2.69 -6.67
N GLU A 136 -8.70 -2.08 -7.00
CA GLU A 136 -9.63 -2.57 -8.05
C GLU A 136 -10.18 -3.99 -7.81
N ALA A 137 -10.09 -4.52 -6.58
CA ALA A 137 -10.68 -5.80 -6.22
C ALA A 137 -12.21 -5.76 -6.39
N LYS A 138 -12.76 -6.81 -6.99
CA LYS A 138 -14.21 -6.92 -7.20
C LYS A 138 -14.88 -7.35 -5.91
N GLU A 139 -15.59 -6.44 -5.24
CA GLU A 139 -16.38 -6.70 -4.03
C GLU A 139 -15.61 -7.50 -2.97
N PRO A 140 -14.55 -6.93 -2.39
CA PRO A 140 -13.80 -7.59 -1.34
C PRO A 140 -14.68 -7.77 -0.10
N ILE A 141 -14.50 -8.90 0.60
CA ILE A 141 -15.15 -9.12 1.89
C ILE A 141 -14.07 -8.98 2.96
N ILE A 142 -14.24 -7.99 3.84
CA ILE A 142 -13.30 -7.72 4.93
C ILE A 142 -14.08 -7.75 6.23
N GLN A 143 -13.69 -8.63 7.14
CA GLN A 143 -14.40 -8.86 8.40
C GLN A 143 -13.42 -9.07 9.54
N THR A 144 -13.78 -8.61 10.73
CA THR A 144 -13.04 -8.92 11.95
C THR A 144 -13.23 -10.38 12.35
N LEU A 145 -12.17 -11.02 12.82
CA LEU A 145 -12.17 -12.37 13.34
C LEU A 145 -11.55 -12.35 14.76
N GLY A 146 -12.38 -12.55 15.80
CA GLY A 146 -11.92 -12.35 17.18
C GLY A 146 -11.56 -10.90 17.46
N THR A 147 -10.58 -10.65 18.35
CA THR A 147 -10.17 -9.32 18.81
C THR A 147 -8.96 -8.74 18.07
N ASN A 148 -8.13 -9.58 17.48
CA ASN A 148 -6.84 -9.19 16.90
C ASN A 148 -6.58 -9.76 15.50
N GLN A 149 -7.60 -10.27 14.81
CA GLN A 149 -7.47 -10.81 13.46
C GLN A 149 -8.48 -10.18 12.52
N ILE A 150 -8.13 -10.12 11.24
CA ILE A 150 -8.99 -9.65 10.14
C ILE A 150 -8.95 -10.67 9.02
N GLN A 151 -10.12 -11.12 8.61
CA GLN A 151 -10.32 -11.98 7.46
C GLN A 151 -10.59 -11.14 6.22
N ILE A 152 -9.91 -11.46 5.15
CA ILE A 152 -9.96 -10.75 3.87
C ILE A 152 -10.20 -11.76 2.76
N GLN A 153 -11.21 -11.50 1.93
CA GLN A 153 -11.48 -12.30 0.74
C GLN A 153 -11.46 -11.37 -0.49
N LEU A 154 -10.65 -11.74 -1.46
CA LEU A 154 -10.45 -10.99 -2.71
C LEU A 154 -10.88 -11.86 -3.90
N PRO A 155 -12.18 -11.82 -4.30
CA PRO A 155 -12.66 -12.61 -5.42
C PRO A 155 -12.01 -12.16 -6.73
N GLY A 156 -11.57 -13.13 -7.53
CA GLY A 156 -10.96 -12.89 -8.84
C GLY A 156 -9.49 -12.46 -8.83
N GLU A 157 -8.91 -12.15 -7.64
CA GLU A 157 -7.49 -11.82 -7.52
C GLU A 157 -6.64 -13.09 -7.56
N LYS A 158 -5.52 -13.04 -8.31
CA LYS A 158 -4.61 -14.15 -8.51
C LYS A 158 -3.22 -13.89 -7.95
N ASP A 159 -2.83 -12.62 -7.85
CA ASP A 159 -1.50 -12.25 -7.34
C ASP A 159 -1.50 -12.16 -5.81
N VAL A 160 -1.20 -13.30 -5.20
CA VAL A 160 -1.12 -13.43 -3.73
C VAL A 160 -0.03 -12.53 -3.15
N GLN A 161 1.12 -12.43 -3.81
CA GLN A 161 2.26 -11.69 -3.28
C GLN A 161 1.99 -10.18 -3.27
N ARG A 162 1.41 -9.67 -4.34
CA ARG A 162 1.01 -8.27 -4.42
C ARG A 162 -0.07 -7.95 -3.39
N ALA A 163 -1.14 -8.75 -3.31
CA ALA A 163 -2.21 -8.56 -2.32
C ALA A 163 -1.66 -8.57 -0.89
N LYS A 164 -0.80 -9.55 -0.57
CA LYS A 164 -0.14 -9.64 0.73
C LYS A 164 0.70 -8.40 1.02
N SER A 165 1.58 -7.99 0.09
CA SER A 165 2.42 -6.81 0.25
C SER A 165 1.60 -5.55 0.51
N LEU A 166 0.52 -5.32 -0.24
CA LEU A 166 -0.36 -4.18 -0.07
C LEU A 166 -1.03 -4.17 1.31
N ILE A 167 -1.54 -5.33 1.76
CA ILE A 167 -2.27 -5.46 3.01
C ILE A 167 -1.33 -5.31 4.21
N THR A 168 -0.16 -5.96 4.19
CA THR A 168 0.72 -6.04 5.37
C THR A 168 1.74 -4.90 5.47
N ARG A 169 1.93 -4.09 4.43
CA ARG A 169 2.87 -2.96 4.44
C ARG A 169 2.45 -1.93 5.49
N MET A 170 3.36 -1.54 6.36
CA MET A 170 3.08 -0.52 7.39
C MET A 170 2.88 0.86 6.76
N ALA A 171 3.62 1.17 5.70
CA ALA A 171 3.65 2.47 5.02
C ALA A 171 4.00 3.64 5.94
N GLN A 172 4.89 3.38 6.87
CA GLN A 172 5.38 4.37 7.82
C GLN A 172 6.44 5.24 7.13
N LEU A 173 6.06 6.44 6.73
CA LEU A 173 6.93 7.40 6.07
C LEU A 173 7.49 8.39 7.08
N ASN A 174 8.81 8.48 7.16
CA ASN A 174 9.51 9.42 8.03
C ASN A 174 10.61 10.15 7.26
N PHE A 175 10.87 11.40 7.66
CA PHE A 175 11.93 12.22 7.11
C PHE A 175 12.97 12.48 8.20
N HIS A 176 14.22 12.11 7.95
CA HIS A 176 15.31 12.25 8.91
C HIS A 176 16.47 13.04 8.31
N ILE A 177 17.18 13.78 9.11
CA ILE A 177 18.44 14.39 8.68
C ILE A 177 19.53 13.33 8.64
N VAL A 178 20.27 13.29 7.54
CA VAL A 178 21.45 12.44 7.40
C VAL A 178 22.59 13.11 8.14
N ALA A 179 23.24 12.38 9.05
CA ALA A 179 24.42 12.84 9.76
C ALA A 179 25.55 13.10 8.76
N GLY A 180 26.15 14.28 8.85
CA GLY A 180 27.33 14.60 8.05
C GLY A 180 28.55 13.74 8.43
N PRO A 181 29.67 13.84 7.67
CA PRO A 181 30.88 13.03 7.90
C PRO A 181 31.42 13.16 9.31
N ASP A 182 31.36 14.36 9.89
CA ASP A 182 31.84 14.66 11.25
C ASP A 182 31.07 13.92 12.34
N GLN A 183 29.81 13.60 12.09
CA GLN A 183 28.93 12.88 13.02
C GLN A 183 28.83 11.38 12.69
N ALA A 184 28.81 11.01 11.41
CA ALA A 184 28.70 9.62 10.98
C ALA A 184 29.98 8.82 11.24
N THR A 185 31.16 9.40 10.96
CA THR A 185 32.45 8.71 11.15
C THR A 185 32.68 8.25 12.59
N PRO A 186 32.40 9.05 13.64
CA PRO A 186 32.53 8.57 15.04
C PRO A 186 31.59 7.42 15.36
N VAL A 187 30.38 7.39 14.82
CA VAL A 187 29.42 6.29 15.02
C VAL A 187 29.96 5.00 14.41
N PHE A 188 30.37 5.04 13.14
CA PHE A 188 30.94 3.87 12.48
C PHE A 188 32.23 3.40 13.12
N LYS A 189 33.08 4.33 13.65
CA LYS A 189 34.26 3.99 14.40
C LYS A 189 33.92 3.22 15.68
N LYS A 190 32.94 3.67 16.45
CA LYS A 190 32.48 2.96 17.66
C LYS A 190 32.02 1.55 17.37
N ILE A 191 31.22 1.37 16.28
CA ILE A 191 30.74 0.06 15.85
C ILE A 191 31.91 -0.83 15.46
N ARG A 192 32.86 -0.29 14.67
CA ARG A 192 34.08 -1.00 14.28
C ARG A 192 34.87 -1.46 15.47
N ASP A 193 35.12 -0.57 16.43
CA ASP A 193 35.98 -0.84 17.60
C ASP A 193 35.32 -1.88 18.52
N ALA A 194 33.99 -1.96 18.54
CA ALA A 194 33.24 -2.96 19.29
C ALA A 194 33.13 -4.32 18.57
N PHE A 195 33.06 -4.31 17.22
CA PHE A 195 32.88 -5.51 16.39
C PHE A 195 33.87 -5.55 15.23
N PRO A 196 35.20 -5.60 15.49
CA PRO A 196 36.20 -5.43 14.44
C PRO A 196 36.20 -6.56 13.42
N GLU A 197 35.93 -7.80 13.81
CA GLU A 197 35.92 -8.97 12.91
C GLU A 197 34.60 -9.12 12.16
N ASP A 198 33.50 -8.61 12.73
CA ASP A 198 32.14 -8.78 12.16
C ASP A 198 31.68 -7.58 11.32
N PHE A 199 32.33 -6.42 11.42
CA PHE A 199 31.91 -5.19 10.74
C PHE A 199 32.84 -4.80 9.57
N MET A 200 34.10 -4.49 9.88
CA MET A 200 35.02 -3.91 8.87
C MET A 200 35.27 -4.75 7.62
N PRO A 201 35.39 -6.10 7.69
CA PRO A 201 35.61 -6.89 6.49
C PRO A 201 34.45 -6.87 5.48
N TYR A 202 33.25 -6.44 5.94
CA TYR A 202 32.00 -6.54 5.20
C TYR A 202 31.42 -5.20 4.74
N VAL A 203 32.09 -4.08 5.11
CA VAL A 203 31.67 -2.72 4.74
C VAL A 203 32.78 -2.02 3.95
N LYS A 204 32.40 -1.13 3.04
CA LYS A 204 33.31 -0.28 2.26
C LYS A 204 32.88 1.17 2.36
N MET A 205 33.82 2.10 2.18
CA MET A 205 33.46 3.51 2.02
C MET A 205 32.67 3.69 0.74
N SER A 206 31.57 4.42 0.81
CA SER A 206 30.79 4.75 -0.37
C SER A 206 31.58 5.66 -1.32
N GLN A 207 31.55 5.37 -2.63
CA GLN A 207 32.11 6.24 -3.64
C GLN A 207 31.26 7.49 -3.93
N LEU A 208 29.99 7.42 -3.55
CA LEU A 208 29.03 8.52 -3.79
C LEU A 208 29.03 9.55 -2.67
N ARG A 209 29.25 9.11 -1.44
CA ARG A 209 29.20 9.98 -0.26
C ARG A 209 30.22 9.49 0.79
N SER A 210 30.98 10.43 1.33
CA SER A 210 31.99 10.15 2.37
C SER A 210 31.41 9.88 3.76
N ASP A 211 30.14 10.14 3.94
CA ASP A 211 29.38 9.96 5.20
C ASP A 211 28.56 8.66 5.24
N THR A 212 28.69 7.81 4.22
CA THR A 212 27.96 6.54 4.11
C THR A 212 28.93 5.39 3.84
N LEU A 213 28.54 4.20 4.28
CA LEU A 213 29.22 2.96 3.95
C LEU A 213 28.39 2.16 2.96
N THR A 214 29.01 1.23 2.26
CA THR A 214 28.32 0.28 1.39
C THR A 214 28.52 -1.14 1.88
N VAL A 215 27.50 -1.96 1.64
CA VAL A 215 27.44 -3.37 2.04
C VAL A 215 26.95 -4.19 0.85
N SER A 216 27.68 -5.24 0.48
CA SER A 216 27.23 -6.15 -0.55
C SER A 216 25.99 -6.94 -0.11
N PRO A 217 25.09 -7.33 -1.03
CA PRO A 217 23.88 -8.09 -0.72
C PRO A 217 24.16 -9.38 0.09
N GLU A 218 25.25 -10.02 -0.16
CA GLU A 218 25.69 -11.25 0.52
C GLU A 218 25.97 -11.03 2.00
N ASN A 219 26.41 -9.82 2.38
CA ASN A 219 26.80 -9.47 3.75
C ASN A 219 25.71 -8.70 4.50
N TYR A 220 24.57 -8.42 3.87
CA TYR A 220 23.51 -7.61 4.44
C TYR A 220 23.04 -8.12 5.81
N GLU A 221 22.64 -9.39 5.90
CA GLU A 221 22.12 -9.97 7.16
C GLU A 221 23.16 -9.96 8.27
N ARG A 222 24.44 -10.16 7.93
CA ARG A 222 25.53 -10.11 8.91
C ARG A 222 25.72 -8.71 9.46
N VAL A 223 25.85 -7.73 8.58
CA VAL A 223 26.04 -6.33 9.00
C VAL A 223 24.81 -5.82 9.75
N LYS A 224 23.60 -6.18 9.32
CA LYS A 224 22.36 -5.87 10.04
C LYS A 224 22.37 -6.41 11.46
N SER A 225 22.74 -7.67 11.66
CA SER A 225 22.87 -8.27 12.99
C SER A 225 23.89 -7.51 13.87
N VAL A 226 24.98 -7.01 13.27
CA VAL A 226 25.96 -6.18 14.01
C VAL A 226 25.34 -4.86 14.43
N ILE A 227 24.62 -4.18 13.55
CA ILE A 227 23.94 -2.91 13.84
C ILE A 227 22.89 -3.11 14.96
N ASP A 228 22.12 -4.18 14.90
CA ASP A 228 21.11 -4.51 15.92
C ASP A 228 21.78 -4.74 17.29
N ARG A 229 22.88 -5.50 17.35
CA ARG A 229 23.68 -5.71 18.56
C ARG A 229 24.31 -4.40 19.08
N ALA A 230 24.81 -3.55 18.18
CA ALA A 230 25.38 -2.25 18.53
C ALA A 230 24.34 -1.30 19.11
N THR A 231 23.12 -1.36 18.56
CA THR A 231 21.97 -0.59 19.05
C THR A 231 21.55 -1.08 20.44
N ALA A 232 21.38 -2.39 20.62
CA ALA A 232 21.01 -2.99 21.90
C ALA A 232 22.05 -2.77 22.99
N ALA A 233 23.35 -2.72 22.63
CA ALA A 233 24.45 -2.45 23.54
C ALA A 233 24.67 -0.95 23.85
N GLY A 234 23.88 -0.03 23.26
CA GLY A 234 24.02 1.41 23.46
C GLY A 234 25.28 2.01 22.82
N ILE A 235 25.95 1.32 21.91
CA ILE A 235 27.14 1.78 21.19
C ILE A 235 26.80 2.92 20.23
N ILE A 236 25.65 2.80 19.58
CA ILE A 236 25.07 3.87 18.75
C ILE A 236 24.42 4.89 19.69
N PRO A 237 24.81 6.17 19.63
CA PRO A 237 24.23 7.20 20.47
C PRO A 237 22.69 7.21 20.39
N PRO A 238 21.97 7.47 21.50
CA PRO A 238 20.51 7.38 21.53
C PRO A 238 19.83 8.37 20.58
N GLU A 239 20.48 9.47 20.25
CA GLU A 239 20.01 10.49 19.30
C GLU A 239 20.24 10.10 17.82
N LYS A 240 20.99 9.03 17.57
CA LYS A 240 21.31 8.55 16.23
C LYS A 240 20.72 7.15 15.97
N MET A 241 20.51 6.85 14.71
CA MET A 241 20.16 5.52 14.22
C MET A 241 20.94 5.21 12.95
N VAL A 242 21.13 3.93 12.67
CA VAL A 242 21.76 3.46 11.45
C VAL A 242 20.70 2.75 10.61
N ALA A 243 20.56 3.16 9.34
CA ALA A 243 19.56 2.62 8.44
C ALA A 243 20.19 2.23 7.09
N PHE A 244 19.64 1.18 6.47
CA PHE A 244 20.06 0.72 5.16
C PHE A 244 19.21 1.38 4.07
N SER A 245 19.79 1.53 2.87
CA SER A 245 19.02 1.83 1.66
C SER A 245 18.10 0.68 1.26
N GLN A 246 17.20 0.95 0.33
CA GLN A 246 16.43 -0.12 -0.34
C GLN A 246 17.34 -1.22 -0.88
N PRO A 247 16.85 -2.49 -0.89
CA PRO A 247 17.57 -3.59 -1.50
C PRO A 247 17.82 -3.31 -2.99
N PRO A 248 19.05 -3.53 -3.49
CA PRO A 248 19.30 -3.45 -4.90
C PRO A 248 18.50 -4.53 -5.64
N LYS A 249 18.00 -4.21 -6.84
CA LYS A 249 17.28 -5.19 -7.65
C LYS A 249 18.23 -6.28 -8.16
N PRO A 250 17.75 -7.52 -8.38
CA PRO A 250 18.60 -8.67 -8.72
C PRO A 250 19.49 -8.47 -9.96
N TYR A 251 19.11 -7.57 -10.87
CA TYR A 251 19.86 -7.25 -12.09
C TYR A 251 20.79 -6.03 -11.93
N GLU A 252 20.79 -5.36 -10.77
CA GLU A 252 21.64 -4.22 -10.47
C GLU A 252 22.84 -4.66 -9.64
N LYS A 253 24.06 -4.29 -10.09
CA LYS A 253 25.29 -4.48 -9.31
C LYS A 253 25.45 -3.39 -8.26
N GLN A 254 24.36 -3.07 -7.57
CA GLN A 254 24.38 -2.06 -6.51
C GLN A 254 24.59 -2.72 -5.14
N GLU A 255 25.23 -1.99 -4.25
CA GLU A 255 25.41 -2.37 -2.85
C GLU A 255 24.39 -1.60 -2.00
N TYR A 256 24.01 -2.16 -0.85
CA TYR A 256 23.25 -1.40 0.12
C TYR A 256 24.08 -0.23 0.63
N GLN A 257 23.46 0.93 0.76
CA GLN A 257 24.08 2.06 1.43
C GLN A 257 23.66 2.08 2.90
N LEU A 258 24.61 2.38 3.79
CA LEU A 258 24.41 2.46 5.22
C LEU A 258 24.51 3.93 5.65
N TYR A 259 23.42 4.46 6.18
CA TYR A 259 23.30 5.85 6.61
C TYR A 259 23.27 5.96 8.12
N VAL A 260 23.91 6.98 8.66
CA VAL A 260 23.65 7.44 10.05
C VAL A 260 22.64 8.58 9.96
N LEU A 261 21.53 8.43 10.69
CA LEU A 261 20.41 9.37 10.69
C LEU A 261 20.18 9.91 12.10
N ASP A 262 19.63 11.11 12.21
CA ASP A 262 19.04 11.56 13.46
C ASP A 262 17.85 10.66 13.79
N ARG A 263 17.78 10.13 15.01
CA ARG A 263 16.72 9.20 15.41
C ARG A 263 15.34 9.84 15.37
N GLN A 264 15.24 11.10 15.81
CA GLN A 264 13.99 11.82 15.77
C GLN A 264 13.69 12.29 14.33
N PRO A 265 12.56 11.89 13.74
CA PRO A 265 12.18 12.37 12.41
C PRO A 265 11.86 13.86 12.47
N ILE A 266 12.26 14.59 11.46
CA ILE A 266 11.90 16.02 11.30
C ILE A 266 10.48 16.21 10.76
N ALA A 267 9.91 15.19 10.14
CA ALA A 267 8.52 15.11 9.70
C ALA A 267 8.10 13.65 9.53
N SER A 268 6.80 13.38 9.65
CA SER A 268 6.20 12.05 9.42
C SER A 268 5.13 12.11 8.34
N GLY A 269 4.75 10.94 7.82
CA GLY A 269 3.67 10.79 6.86
C GLY A 269 2.26 11.00 7.40
N ASP A 270 2.09 11.21 8.71
CA ASP A 270 0.76 11.35 9.34
C ASP A 270 -0.03 12.57 8.84
N GLY A 271 0.70 13.57 8.34
CA GLY A 271 0.11 14.76 7.73
C GLY A 271 -0.13 14.69 6.24
N LEU A 272 0.05 13.54 5.60
CA LEU A 272 -0.20 13.37 4.17
C LEU A 272 -1.69 13.48 3.85
N VAL A 273 -2.00 14.30 2.84
CA VAL A 273 -3.36 14.45 2.28
C VAL A 273 -3.49 13.63 1.00
N ARG A 274 -2.41 13.56 0.22
CA ARG A 274 -2.41 12.89 -1.07
C ARG A 274 -1.03 12.39 -1.44
N ALA A 275 -0.99 11.18 -2.03
CA ALA A 275 0.16 10.61 -2.70
C ALA A 275 -0.26 10.11 -4.10
N ASN A 276 0.53 10.40 -5.14
CA ASN A 276 0.26 9.98 -6.51
C ASN A 276 1.53 9.44 -7.17
N ALA A 277 1.41 8.28 -7.81
CA ALA A 277 2.49 7.72 -8.61
C ALA A 277 2.51 8.34 -10.00
N LEU A 278 3.68 8.83 -10.43
CA LEU A 278 3.92 9.42 -11.75
C LEU A 278 5.22 8.88 -12.37
N PRO A 279 5.34 8.86 -13.70
CA PRO A 279 6.61 8.55 -14.36
C PRO A 279 7.69 9.54 -13.94
N ASP A 280 8.88 9.05 -13.61
CA ASP A 280 10.04 9.89 -13.30
C ASP A 280 10.66 10.43 -14.61
N GLN A 281 10.55 11.74 -14.80
CA GLN A 281 11.09 12.41 -16.00
C GLN A 281 12.63 12.40 -16.03
N SER A 282 13.28 12.30 -14.88
CA SER A 282 14.74 12.29 -14.76
C SER A 282 15.33 10.89 -14.99
N ASN A 283 14.52 9.84 -14.78
CA ASN A 283 14.91 8.44 -14.94
C ASN A 283 13.89 7.70 -15.81
N PRO A 284 14.07 7.68 -17.15
CA PRO A 284 13.14 7.02 -18.06
C PRO A 284 12.90 5.54 -17.69
N GLY A 285 11.64 5.13 -17.62
CA GLY A 285 11.24 3.78 -17.22
C GLY A 285 11.07 3.56 -15.71
N LYS A 286 11.37 4.56 -14.89
CA LYS A 286 11.12 4.55 -13.44
C LYS A 286 9.94 5.45 -13.08
N TRP A 287 9.43 5.24 -11.87
CA TRP A 287 8.32 5.99 -11.32
C TRP A 287 8.72 6.68 -10.02
N MET A 288 8.05 7.78 -9.72
CA MET A 288 8.18 8.54 -8.47
C MET A 288 6.81 8.73 -7.84
N ILE A 289 6.79 9.04 -6.55
CA ILE A 289 5.58 9.35 -5.82
C ILE A 289 5.60 10.83 -5.44
N LEU A 290 4.66 11.59 -5.95
CA LEU A 290 4.40 12.96 -5.47
C LEU A 290 3.51 12.89 -4.25
N PHE A 291 3.87 13.63 -3.21
CA PHE A 291 3.07 13.73 -1.99
C PHE A 291 2.74 15.19 -1.64
N GLU A 292 1.66 15.37 -0.90
CA GLU A 292 1.19 16.66 -0.42
C GLU A 292 0.77 16.55 1.04
N PHE A 293 1.29 17.45 1.86
CA PHE A 293 0.93 17.56 3.28
C PHE A 293 -0.28 18.48 3.49
N ASN A 294 -0.99 18.29 4.60
CA ASN A 294 -1.98 19.25 5.09
C ASN A 294 -1.30 20.58 5.50
N ALA A 295 -2.10 21.60 5.78
CA ALA A 295 -1.58 22.94 6.06
C ALA A 295 -0.65 23.00 7.28
N ALA A 296 -0.98 22.26 8.35
CA ALA A 296 -0.16 22.24 9.57
C ALA A 296 1.19 21.56 9.34
N SER A 297 1.18 20.37 8.73
CA SER A 297 2.41 19.65 8.39
C SER A 297 3.24 20.37 7.32
N SER A 298 2.61 21.08 6.37
CA SER A 298 3.30 21.91 5.39
C SER A 298 4.06 23.05 6.04
N ALA A 299 3.46 23.73 7.03
CA ALA A 299 4.12 24.82 7.75
C ALA A 299 5.36 24.31 8.53
N HIS A 300 5.19 23.18 9.23
CA HIS A 300 6.27 22.52 9.96
C HIS A 300 7.38 22.04 8.99
N PHE A 301 7.01 21.39 7.89
CA PHE A 301 7.97 20.92 6.88
C PHE A 301 8.76 22.06 6.25
N ALA A 302 8.10 23.21 6.01
CA ALA A 302 8.77 24.40 5.51
C ALA A 302 9.78 24.97 6.53
N GLU A 303 9.45 24.97 7.80
CA GLU A 303 10.34 25.40 8.87
C GLU A 303 11.57 24.50 8.98
N VAL A 304 11.36 23.20 9.09
CA VAL A 304 12.46 22.23 9.28
C VAL A 304 13.35 22.13 8.05
N THR A 305 12.79 22.20 6.83
CA THR A 305 13.61 22.23 5.60
C THR A 305 14.37 23.52 5.46
N GLY A 306 13.77 24.67 5.86
CA GLY A 306 14.45 25.96 5.87
C GLY A 306 15.66 26.00 6.81
N ASN A 307 15.56 25.35 7.97
CA ASN A 307 16.64 25.26 8.96
C ASN A 307 17.75 24.27 8.56
N ASN A 308 17.49 23.40 7.58
CA ASN A 308 18.38 22.33 7.15
C ASN A 308 18.81 22.44 5.68
N VAL A 309 18.77 23.62 5.08
CA VAL A 309 19.27 23.84 3.71
C VAL A 309 20.74 23.45 3.62
N GLY A 310 21.10 22.68 2.59
CA GLY A 310 22.43 22.13 2.38
C GLY A 310 22.66 20.76 3.03
N ASN A 311 21.84 20.35 4.00
CA ASN A 311 21.89 19.01 4.59
C ASN A 311 21.15 18.00 3.71
N ALA A 312 21.54 16.72 3.81
CA ALA A 312 20.77 15.65 3.18
C ALA A 312 19.62 15.22 4.10
N MET A 313 18.46 15.00 3.48
CA MET A 313 17.26 14.51 4.14
C MET A 313 16.93 13.10 3.64
N ALA A 314 17.05 12.12 4.51
CA ALA A 314 16.65 10.75 4.20
C ALA A 314 15.12 10.62 4.24
N ILE A 315 14.56 10.07 3.17
CA ILE A 315 13.17 9.62 3.10
C ILE A 315 13.17 8.16 3.49
N VAL A 316 12.65 7.87 4.67
CA VAL A 316 12.63 6.52 5.25
C VAL A 316 11.23 5.96 5.19
N LEU A 317 11.08 4.79 4.58
CA LEU A 317 9.82 4.06 4.47
C LEU A 317 9.98 2.69 5.13
N ASP A 318 9.17 2.42 6.13
CA ASP A 318 9.20 1.15 6.88
C ASP A 318 10.62 0.81 7.41
N GLY A 319 11.34 1.83 7.88
CA GLY A 319 12.70 1.70 8.42
C GLY A 319 13.83 1.62 7.37
N VAL A 320 13.51 1.71 6.08
CA VAL A 320 14.46 1.62 4.96
C VAL A 320 14.60 2.96 4.27
N VAL A 321 15.82 3.41 4.00
CA VAL A 321 16.08 4.66 3.27
C VAL A 321 15.78 4.45 1.79
N VAL A 322 14.73 5.10 1.30
CA VAL A 322 14.34 5.09 -0.12
C VAL A 322 15.21 6.01 -0.95
N SER A 323 15.42 7.22 -0.44
CA SER A 323 16.30 8.23 -1.06
C SER A 323 16.80 9.21 0.00
N ALA A 324 17.91 9.89 -0.29
CA ALA A 324 18.50 10.89 0.60
C ALA A 324 18.96 12.13 -0.16
N PRO A 325 18.01 12.93 -0.74
CA PRO A 325 18.34 14.13 -1.47
C PRO A 325 18.88 15.21 -0.54
N THR A 326 19.71 16.11 -1.08
CA THR A 326 20.11 17.34 -0.39
C THR A 326 18.99 18.37 -0.48
N ILE A 327 18.65 19.01 0.62
CA ILE A 327 17.69 20.12 0.68
C ILE A 327 18.30 21.32 0.00
N GLN A 328 17.81 21.70 -1.18
CA GLN A 328 18.31 22.82 -1.95
C GLN A 328 17.79 24.16 -1.42
N GLU A 329 16.54 24.17 -1.01
CA GLU A 329 15.83 25.35 -0.52
C GLU A 329 14.70 24.96 0.45
N ARG A 330 14.15 25.98 1.13
CA ARG A 330 12.97 25.81 1.97
C ARG A 330 11.77 25.36 1.15
N ILE A 331 11.14 24.26 1.54
CA ILE A 331 9.97 23.66 0.85
C ILE A 331 8.68 24.24 1.42
N SER A 332 8.26 25.41 0.93
CA SER A 332 7.11 26.16 1.51
C SER A 332 5.75 25.59 1.11
N GLY A 333 5.67 24.77 0.06
CA GLY A 333 4.39 24.29 -0.50
C GLY A 333 3.88 22.99 0.08
N GLY A 334 4.60 22.36 1.03
CA GLY A 334 4.24 21.06 1.59
C GLY A 334 4.16 19.92 0.57
N ARG A 335 4.70 20.12 -0.63
CA ARG A 335 4.76 19.12 -1.71
C ARG A 335 6.18 18.65 -1.87
N GLY A 336 6.32 17.34 -2.03
CA GLY A 336 7.61 16.73 -2.29
C GLY A 336 7.46 15.52 -3.20
N GLN A 337 8.61 14.96 -3.54
CA GLN A 337 8.66 13.73 -4.35
C GLN A 337 9.54 12.70 -3.68
N ILE A 338 9.10 11.45 -3.72
CA ILE A 338 9.87 10.29 -3.33
C ILE A 338 10.39 9.68 -4.64
N THR A 339 11.67 9.88 -4.90
CA THR A 339 12.35 9.26 -6.04
C THR A 339 13.03 7.99 -5.56
N GLY A 340 13.07 6.97 -6.41
CA GLY A 340 13.66 5.69 -6.10
C GLY A 340 13.65 4.78 -7.31
N ASN A 341 14.03 3.52 -7.12
CA ASN A 341 14.03 2.55 -8.22
C ASN A 341 12.67 1.84 -8.37
N PHE A 342 11.57 2.63 -8.34
CA PHE A 342 10.21 2.10 -8.40
C PHE A 342 9.79 1.74 -9.82
N GLU A 343 9.09 0.61 -9.93
CA GLU A 343 8.30 0.27 -11.12
C GLU A 343 6.89 0.85 -11.03
N ALA A 344 6.15 0.87 -12.15
CA ALA A 344 4.84 1.49 -12.21
C ALA A 344 3.85 0.94 -11.17
N GLU A 345 3.82 -0.36 -11.02
CA GLU A 345 2.89 -1.04 -10.11
C GLU A 345 3.30 -0.82 -8.65
N GLU A 346 4.60 -0.95 -8.35
CA GLU A 346 5.15 -0.71 -7.02
C GLU A 346 4.90 0.73 -6.53
N ALA A 347 5.08 1.72 -7.41
CA ALA A 347 4.81 3.12 -7.09
C ALA A 347 3.32 3.39 -6.82
N ARG A 348 2.42 2.76 -7.60
CA ARG A 348 0.97 2.87 -7.37
C ARG A 348 0.55 2.23 -6.07
N ASP A 349 1.02 1.02 -5.79
CA ASP A 349 0.72 0.31 -4.56
C ASP A 349 1.23 1.09 -3.33
N LEU A 350 2.43 1.69 -3.44
CA LEU A 350 2.95 2.54 -2.38
C LEU A 350 2.15 3.82 -2.20
N ALA A 351 1.74 4.48 -3.29
CA ALA A 351 0.87 5.66 -3.20
C ALA A 351 -0.47 5.31 -2.53
N THR A 352 -1.08 4.18 -2.88
CA THR A 352 -2.28 3.65 -2.22
C THR A 352 -2.07 3.41 -0.72
N CYS A 353 -0.95 2.79 -0.33
CA CYS A 353 -0.61 2.59 1.07
C CYS A 353 -0.44 3.92 1.83
N LEU A 354 0.25 4.90 1.22
CA LEU A 354 0.43 6.22 1.82
C LEU A 354 -0.88 6.99 1.97
N ASN A 355 -1.77 6.94 0.96
CA ASN A 355 -3.10 7.56 1.01
C ASN A 355 -3.99 6.94 2.10
N SER A 356 -3.87 5.64 2.32
CA SER A 356 -4.62 4.96 3.39
C SER A 356 -4.14 5.33 4.80
N GLY A 357 -2.93 5.86 4.91
CA GLY A 357 -2.22 6.11 6.15
C GLY A 357 -1.40 4.92 6.65
N SER A 358 -0.46 5.22 7.55
CA SER A 358 0.42 4.23 8.17
C SER A 358 -0.35 3.30 9.11
N MET A 359 0.17 2.09 9.30
CA MET A 359 -0.26 1.18 10.35
C MET A 359 0.64 1.33 11.58
N ASP A 360 0.04 1.31 12.75
CA ASP A 360 0.77 1.45 14.02
C ASP A 360 1.37 0.12 14.50
N VAL A 361 0.85 -1.00 13.97
CA VAL A 361 1.29 -2.35 14.30
C VAL A 361 1.59 -3.14 13.04
N PRO A 362 2.62 -4.00 13.06
CA PRO A 362 2.90 -4.90 11.95
C PRO A 362 1.81 -5.98 11.86
N LEU A 363 1.32 -6.20 10.64
CA LEU A 363 0.38 -7.28 10.37
C LEU A 363 1.15 -8.56 10.02
N ARG A 364 0.78 -9.65 10.68
CA ARG A 364 1.33 -10.99 10.45
C ARG A 364 0.33 -11.81 9.67
N GLU A 365 0.80 -12.48 8.64
CA GLU A 365 0.00 -13.47 7.93
C GLU A 365 -0.20 -14.70 8.83
N GLU A 366 -1.44 -14.97 9.19
CA GLU A 366 -1.82 -16.17 9.93
C GLU A 366 -2.19 -17.32 8.99
N PHE A 367 -2.88 -16.96 7.92
CA PHE A 367 -3.37 -17.92 6.94
C PHE A 367 -3.58 -17.27 5.58
N THR A 368 -3.17 -17.97 4.51
CA THR A 368 -3.49 -17.58 3.14
C THR A 368 -3.81 -18.82 2.31
N ARG A 369 -4.91 -18.75 1.59
CA ARG A 369 -5.35 -19.81 0.67
C ARG A 369 -5.81 -19.21 -0.64
N THR A 370 -5.31 -19.75 -1.73
CA THR A 370 -5.84 -19.46 -3.06
C THR A 370 -6.97 -20.45 -3.37
N VAL A 371 -8.13 -19.92 -3.71
CA VAL A 371 -9.30 -20.72 -4.12
C VAL A 371 -9.35 -20.73 -5.65
N SER A 372 -9.35 -21.92 -6.22
CA SER A 372 -9.49 -22.12 -7.67
C SER A 372 -10.94 -21.97 -8.10
N ALA A 373 -11.17 -21.28 -9.22
CA ALA A 373 -12.50 -21.15 -9.85
C ALA A 373 -13.05 -22.45 -10.44
N SER A 374 -12.33 -23.57 -10.35
CA SER A 374 -12.68 -24.85 -11.01
C SER A 374 -14.03 -25.41 -10.56
N LEU A 375 -14.33 -25.33 -9.27
CA LEU A 375 -15.62 -25.79 -8.71
C LEU A 375 -16.79 -24.93 -9.20
N GLY A 376 -16.60 -23.61 -9.28
CA GLY A 376 -17.61 -22.67 -9.79
C GLY A 376 -17.88 -22.86 -11.27
N GLN A 377 -16.84 -23.03 -12.08
CA GLN A 377 -16.98 -23.31 -13.51
C GLN A 377 -17.71 -24.63 -13.78
N GLU A 378 -17.43 -25.66 -13.00
CA GLU A 378 -18.10 -26.96 -13.12
C GLU A 378 -19.58 -26.89 -12.68
N ALA A 379 -19.87 -26.16 -11.61
CA ALA A 379 -21.23 -25.92 -11.13
C ALA A 379 -22.07 -25.13 -12.14
N ILE A 380 -21.49 -24.05 -12.72
CA ILE A 380 -22.14 -23.25 -13.77
C ILE A 380 -22.36 -24.12 -15.00
N ARG A 381 -21.36 -24.90 -15.45
CA ARG A 381 -21.48 -25.77 -16.61
C ARG A 381 -22.56 -26.86 -16.44
N LYS A 382 -22.67 -27.43 -15.22
CA LYS A 382 -23.71 -28.44 -14.90
C LYS A 382 -25.10 -27.81 -14.68
N GLY A 383 -25.18 -26.54 -14.33
CA GLY A 383 -26.44 -25.82 -14.10
C GLY A 383 -27.04 -25.20 -15.35
N VAL A 384 -26.25 -25.06 -16.43
CA VAL A 384 -26.69 -24.53 -17.74
C VAL A 384 -27.05 -25.67 -18.73
N LEU A 385 -26.67 -26.89 -18.44
CA LEU A 385 -27.07 -28.10 -19.18
C LEU A 385 -28.31 -28.72 -18.55
#